data_ee510e878bb97d7c80e3c01b1d16ed63
#
_entry.id   ee510e878bb97d7c80e3c01b1d16ed63
#
_cell.length_a   1.000
_cell.length_b   1.000
_cell.length_c   1.000
_cell.angle_alpha   90.00
_cell.angle_beta   90.00
_cell.angle_gamma   90.00
#
_symmetry.space_group_name_H-M   'P 1'
#
loop_
_entity.id
_entity.type
_entity.pdbx_description
1 polymer ?
#
loop_
_entity_poly.entity_id
_entity_poly.type
_entity_poly.pdbx_seq_one_letter_code
_entity_poly.pdbx_strand_id
1 'polypeptide(L)'
;RKAVSDAVLVLDETVDLEQSGCYLEPAIGDDDKDLLALIDALNQYVGVTITYDFGDDKEILDGTTISTWLSEGTDEKVSIDEEEVLAFVKTLAKKYNTAYSPKELKTSYGTTVTITGGFYGWRIDNGGEVEQILADLKAGKDVEREPVYLTTANSHGEHDYGDSYVEINLTNQHLFLYKDGKLVVESDFVSGNLSKGHDTPTGAFGLTYKTMNAVLRGPDYETPVTYWMPFNGDVGMH
;
A
#
# COMPACT_ATOMS: atom_id res chain seq x y z
N ARG A 1 -60.44 -2.44 12.94
CA ARG A 1 -61.87 -2.32 12.57
C ARG A 1 -62.78 -2.32 13.80
N LYS A 2 -62.59 -3.23 14.78
CA LYS A 2 -63.43 -3.34 15.97
C LYS A 2 -63.40 -2.04 16.78
N ALA A 3 -62.21 -1.48 17.11
CA ALA A 3 -62.07 -0.25 17.89
C ALA A 3 -62.81 0.96 17.26
N VAL A 4 -62.75 1.11 15.96
CA VAL A 4 -63.48 2.16 15.24
C VAL A 4 -64.99 1.93 15.26
N SER A 5 -65.40 0.66 15.09
CA SER A 5 -66.81 0.29 15.18
C SER A 5 -67.39 0.53 16.57
N ASP A 6 -66.66 0.18 17.62
CA ASP A 6 -67.05 0.37 19.03
C ASP A 6 -67.16 1.88 19.36
N ALA A 7 -66.21 2.71 18.91
CA ALA A 7 -66.24 4.18 19.07
C ALA A 7 -67.44 4.84 18.37
N VAL A 8 -67.76 4.39 17.15
CA VAL A 8 -68.91 4.87 16.41
C VAL A 8 -70.24 4.55 17.13
N LEU A 9 -70.30 3.37 17.77
CA LEU A 9 -71.50 2.97 18.51
C LEU A 9 -71.79 3.80 19.76
N VAL A 10 -70.72 4.36 20.38
CA VAL A 10 -70.85 5.23 21.57
C VAL A 10 -70.74 6.71 21.22
N LEU A 11 -70.63 7.08 19.92
CA LEU A 11 -70.52 8.44 19.43
C LEU A 11 -69.27 9.17 19.92
N ASP A 12 -68.16 8.50 20.05
CA ASP A 12 -66.87 9.13 20.38
C ASP A 12 -66.41 10.01 19.22
N GLU A 13 -65.96 11.23 19.49
CA GLU A 13 -65.47 12.18 18.50
C GLU A 13 -64.09 11.79 17.95
N THR A 14 -63.30 11.05 18.75
CA THR A 14 -61.93 10.62 18.44
C THR A 14 -61.70 9.21 18.89
N VAL A 15 -60.90 8.44 18.13
CA VAL A 15 -60.42 7.09 18.50
C VAL A 15 -58.92 7.11 18.45
N ASP A 16 -58.32 6.84 19.59
CA ASP A 16 -56.88 6.58 19.67
C ASP A 16 -56.66 5.11 19.29
N LEU A 17 -56.11 4.89 18.09
CA LEU A 17 -55.85 3.57 17.55
C LEU A 17 -54.65 2.87 18.24
N GLU A 18 -53.74 3.66 18.79
CA GLU A 18 -52.59 3.15 19.52
C GLU A 18 -52.98 2.60 20.92
N GLN A 19 -53.72 3.40 21.69
CA GLN A 19 -54.29 2.95 22.95
C GLN A 19 -55.28 1.78 22.81
N SER A 20 -55.94 1.70 21.64
CA SER A 20 -56.85 0.61 21.31
C SER A 20 -56.16 -0.67 20.83
N GLY A 21 -54.82 -0.74 20.85
CA GLY A 21 -54.06 -1.90 20.43
C GLY A 21 -54.31 -2.29 18.98
N CYS A 22 -54.56 -1.30 18.10
CA CYS A 22 -54.88 -1.55 16.69
C CYS A 22 -53.65 -1.68 15.79
N TYR A 23 -52.48 -1.33 16.31
CA TYR A 23 -51.18 -1.50 15.65
C TYR A 23 -50.50 -2.75 16.17
N LEU A 24 -49.80 -3.43 15.27
CA LEU A 24 -48.85 -4.47 15.68
C LEU A 24 -47.60 -3.74 16.19
N GLU A 25 -47.22 -4.07 17.39
CA GLU A 25 -45.90 -3.64 17.86
C GLU A 25 -44.84 -4.26 16.98
N PRO A 26 -43.82 -3.49 16.58
CA PRO A 26 -42.68 -4.05 15.84
C PRO A 26 -41.97 -5.12 16.68
N ALA A 27 -41.55 -6.19 16.05
CA ALA A 27 -40.83 -7.28 16.74
C ALA A 27 -39.49 -6.80 17.32
N ILE A 28 -38.93 -5.71 16.75
CA ILE A 28 -37.71 -5.02 17.19
C ILE A 28 -38.11 -3.57 17.47
N GLY A 29 -37.95 -3.13 18.70
CA GLY A 29 -38.18 -1.76 19.16
C GLY A 29 -36.92 -0.94 19.14
N ASP A 30 -37.05 0.39 19.31
CA ASP A 30 -35.93 1.35 19.37
C ASP A 30 -35.02 1.12 20.59
N ASP A 31 -35.47 0.32 21.58
CA ASP A 31 -34.75 -0.05 22.78
C ASP A 31 -34.14 -1.47 22.73
N ASP A 32 -34.15 -2.10 21.56
CA ASP A 32 -33.54 -3.42 21.37
C ASP A 32 -32.04 -3.34 21.57
N LYS A 33 -31.58 -4.00 22.63
CA LYS A 33 -30.17 -3.92 23.10
C LYS A 33 -29.22 -4.56 22.13
N ASP A 34 -29.64 -5.59 21.43
CA ASP A 34 -28.79 -6.35 20.54
C ASP A 34 -28.58 -5.57 19.25
N LEU A 35 -29.67 -4.93 18.74
CA LEU A 35 -29.59 -4.01 17.61
C LEU A 35 -28.73 -2.78 17.92
N LEU A 36 -28.90 -2.18 19.11
CA LEU A 36 -28.08 -1.03 19.51
C LEU A 36 -26.60 -1.39 19.63
N ALA A 37 -26.28 -2.57 20.20
CA ALA A 37 -24.90 -3.05 20.30
C ALA A 37 -24.27 -3.32 18.93
N LEU A 38 -25.03 -3.83 17.96
CA LEU A 38 -24.58 -4.02 16.58
C LEU A 38 -24.32 -2.67 15.89
N ILE A 39 -25.22 -1.70 16.07
CA ILE A 39 -25.05 -0.35 15.53
C ILE A 39 -23.79 0.31 16.10
N ASP A 40 -23.56 0.20 17.41
CA ASP A 40 -22.36 0.74 18.05
C ASP A 40 -21.09 0.06 17.52
N ALA A 41 -21.12 -1.25 17.35
CA ALA A 41 -20.00 -2.00 16.75
C ALA A 41 -19.71 -1.59 15.30
N LEU A 42 -20.75 -1.42 14.47
CA LEU A 42 -20.60 -0.93 13.10
C LEU A 42 -20.02 0.50 13.07
N ASN A 43 -20.55 1.37 13.93
CA ASN A 43 -20.10 2.76 14.03
C ASN A 43 -18.64 2.88 14.45
N GLN A 44 -18.13 1.95 15.24
CA GLN A 44 -16.71 1.91 15.62
C GLN A 44 -15.82 1.79 14.38
N TYR A 45 -16.20 0.95 13.40
CA TYR A 45 -15.42 0.76 12.17
C TYR A 45 -15.58 1.92 11.19
N VAL A 46 -16.81 2.37 10.94
CA VAL A 46 -17.06 3.46 9.97
C VAL A 46 -16.60 4.83 10.49
N GLY A 47 -16.36 4.95 11.79
CA GLY A 47 -15.81 6.16 12.40
C GLY A 47 -14.32 6.35 12.16
N VAL A 48 -13.60 5.33 11.62
CA VAL A 48 -12.16 5.38 11.39
C VAL A 48 -11.86 6.02 10.04
N THR A 49 -10.85 6.89 10.03
CA THR A 49 -10.25 7.44 8.81
C THR A 49 -8.77 7.04 8.74
N ILE A 50 -8.36 6.40 7.64
CA ILE A 50 -6.96 6.11 7.35
C ILE A 50 -6.52 7.06 6.25
N THR A 51 -5.56 7.94 6.56
CA THR A 51 -4.93 8.83 5.59
C THR A 51 -3.59 8.25 5.16
N TYR A 52 -3.51 7.80 3.92
CA TYR A 52 -2.26 7.33 3.34
C TYR A 52 -1.40 8.48 2.86
N ASP A 53 -0.12 8.44 3.24
CA ASP A 53 0.90 9.38 2.80
C ASP A 53 1.74 8.76 1.67
N PHE A 54 1.72 9.41 0.50
CA PHE A 54 2.55 9.07 -0.65
C PHE A 54 3.44 10.26 -1.04
N GLY A 55 3.90 11.02 -0.05
CA GLY A 55 4.67 12.24 -0.25
C GLY A 55 3.78 13.44 -0.57
N ASP A 56 3.80 13.91 -1.82
CA ASP A 56 2.96 15.04 -2.23
C ASP A 56 1.48 14.64 -2.41
N ASP A 57 1.20 13.36 -2.59
CA ASP A 57 -0.15 12.79 -2.75
C ASP A 57 -0.65 12.17 -1.46
N LYS A 58 -1.96 12.26 -1.22
CA LYS A 58 -2.65 11.57 -0.13
C LYS A 58 -3.87 10.82 -0.65
N GLU A 59 -4.12 9.67 -0.06
CA GLU A 59 -5.36 8.91 -0.26
C GLU A 59 -6.08 8.74 1.07
N ILE A 60 -7.39 8.83 1.04
CA ILE A 60 -8.22 8.73 2.23
C ILE A 60 -9.12 7.51 2.10
N LEU A 61 -9.00 6.60 3.07
CA LEU A 61 -9.94 5.54 3.31
C LEU A 61 -10.86 5.99 4.45
N ASP A 62 -12.11 6.23 4.13
CA ASP A 62 -13.11 6.74 5.06
C ASP A 62 -14.25 5.75 5.33
N GLY A 63 -15.12 6.11 6.26
CA GLY A 63 -16.27 5.30 6.63
C GLY A 63 -17.22 4.99 5.47
N THR A 64 -17.26 5.81 4.42
CA THR A 64 -18.09 5.55 3.23
C THR A 64 -17.63 4.28 2.52
N THR A 65 -16.33 4.17 2.30
CA THR A 65 -15.71 2.98 1.70
C THR A 65 -15.78 1.80 2.68
N ILE A 66 -15.39 2.01 3.94
CA ILE A 66 -15.37 0.97 4.98
C ILE A 66 -16.74 0.34 5.15
N SER A 67 -17.82 1.14 5.12
CA SER A 67 -19.19 0.63 5.30
C SER A 67 -19.59 -0.40 4.25
N THR A 68 -19.01 -0.35 3.05
CA THR A 68 -19.31 -1.33 1.98
C THR A 68 -18.69 -2.71 2.23
N TRP A 69 -17.74 -2.81 3.15
CA TRP A 69 -17.03 -4.03 3.52
C TRP A 69 -17.65 -4.75 4.72
N LEU A 70 -18.56 -4.06 5.43
CA LEU A 70 -19.12 -4.55 6.67
C LEU A 70 -20.40 -5.36 6.43
N SER A 71 -20.55 -6.44 7.16
CA SER A 71 -21.76 -7.24 7.21
C SER A 71 -21.99 -7.77 8.63
N GLU A 72 -23.22 -8.21 8.88
CA GLU A 72 -23.53 -8.94 10.10
C GLU A 72 -22.83 -10.29 10.07
N GLY A 73 -21.98 -10.51 11.06
CA GLY A 73 -21.28 -11.76 11.28
C GLY A 73 -22.09 -12.74 12.11
N THR A 74 -21.52 -13.89 12.42
CA THR A 74 -22.09 -14.84 13.38
C THR A 74 -21.97 -14.29 14.80
N ASP A 75 -22.98 -14.57 15.64
CA ASP A 75 -23.02 -14.15 17.05
C ASP A 75 -23.07 -12.62 17.25
N GLU A 76 -23.83 -11.91 16.40
CA GLU A 76 -24.06 -10.46 16.48
C GLU A 76 -22.77 -9.62 16.38
N LYS A 77 -21.76 -10.18 15.78
CA LYS A 77 -20.49 -9.48 15.53
C LYS A 77 -20.43 -8.92 14.13
N VAL A 78 -19.64 -7.86 13.96
CA VAL A 78 -19.35 -7.29 12.66
C VAL A 78 -18.35 -8.19 11.93
N SER A 79 -18.66 -8.53 10.69
CA SER A 79 -17.76 -9.22 9.76
C SER A 79 -17.24 -8.22 8.73
N ILE A 80 -15.95 -8.30 8.41
CA ILE A 80 -15.30 -7.48 7.37
C ILE A 80 -14.99 -8.39 6.20
N ASP A 81 -15.36 -7.97 5.00
CA ASP A 81 -15.01 -8.67 3.75
C ASP A 81 -13.56 -8.35 3.37
N GLU A 82 -12.65 -9.28 3.67
CA GLU A 82 -11.22 -9.13 3.38
C GLU A 82 -10.90 -9.11 1.87
N GLU A 83 -11.77 -9.68 1.02
CA GLU A 83 -11.60 -9.63 -0.44
C GLU A 83 -11.81 -8.20 -0.96
N GLU A 84 -12.79 -7.48 -0.42
CA GLU A 84 -13.03 -6.08 -0.73
C GLU A 84 -11.92 -5.17 -0.19
N VAL A 85 -11.42 -5.44 1.04
CA VAL A 85 -10.23 -4.75 1.56
C VAL A 85 -9.03 -4.96 0.64
N LEU A 86 -8.79 -6.20 0.21
CA LEU A 86 -7.71 -6.51 -0.74
C LEU A 86 -7.91 -5.83 -2.10
N ALA A 87 -9.16 -5.73 -2.57
CA ALA A 87 -9.47 -5.02 -3.81
C ALA A 87 -9.11 -3.54 -3.71
N PHE A 88 -9.43 -2.90 -2.59
CA PHE A 88 -9.00 -1.52 -2.32
C PHE A 88 -7.48 -1.38 -2.31
N VAL A 89 -6.76 -2.23 -1.57
CA VAL A 89 -5.28 -2.23 -1.52
C VAL A 89 -4.68 -2.38 -2.92
N LYS A 90 -5.25 -3.23 -3.77
CA LYS A 90 -4.82 -3.37 -5.17
C LYS A 90 -5.02 -2.09 -5.98
N THR A 91 -6.01 -1.26 -5.66
CA THR A 91 -6.17 0.05 -6.33
C THR A 91 -5.05 1.00 -5.95
N LEU A 92 -4.67 1.05 -4.67
CA LEU A 92 -3.50 1.80 -4.21
C LEU A 92 -2.21 1.28 -4.87
N ALA A 93 -2.01 -0.03 -4.86
CA ALA A 93 -0.85 -0.66 -5.49
C ALA A 93 -0.75 -0.35 -6.99
N LYS A 94 -1.86 -0.36 -7.71
CA LYS A 94 -1.90 -0.01 -9.14
C LYS A 94 -1.52 1.46 -9.38
N LYS A 95 -1.88 2.36 -8.47
CA LYS A 95 -1.62 3.79 -8.61
C LYS A 95 -0.21 4.17 -8.17
N TYR A 96 0.31 3.58 -7.11
CA TYR A 96 1.52 4.06 -6.43
C TYR A 96 2.74 3.12 -6.51
N ASN A 97 2.57 1.88 -6.97
CA ASN A 97 3.74 1.03 -7.17
C ASN A 97 4.55 1.51 -8.37
N THR A 98 5.86 1.68 -8.14
CA THR A 98 6.83 2.05 -9.17
C THR A 98 7.88 0.97 -9.43
N ALA A 99 7.94 -0.06 -8.58
CA ALA A 99 8.82 -1.20 -8.81
C ALA A 99 8.46 -1.91 -10.12
N TYR A 100 9.48 -2.36 -10.85
CA TYR A 100 9.38 -3.02 -12.17
C TYR A 100 8.86 -2.11 -13.30
N SER A 101 8.54 -0.86 -13.05
CA SER A 101 8.13 0.08 -14.09
C SER A 101 9.35 0.73 -14.77
N PRO A 102 9.24 1.13 -16.04
CA PRO A 102 10.28 1.90 -16.71
C PRO A 102 10.62 3.19 -15.95
N LYS A 103 11.91 3.55 -15.93
CA LYS A 103 12.41 4.78 -15.32
C LYS A 103 12.97 5.72 -16.38
N GLU A 104 12.58 6.98 -16.32
CA GLU A 104 13.21 8.00 -17.13
C GLU A 104 14.47 8.52 -16.42
N LEU A 105 15.60 8.53 -17.11
CA LEU A 105 16.85 9.07 -16.61
C LEU A 105 17.41 10.10 -17.60
N LYS A 106 17.61 11.31 -17.12
CA LYS A 106 18.46 12.29 -17.81
C LYS A 106 19.91 11.95 -17.50
N THR A 107 20.58 11.34 -18.46
CA THR A 107 21.95 10.86 -18.28
C THR A 107 22.96 11.99 -18.09
N SER A 108 24.11 11.67 -17.51
CA SER A 108 25.26 12.58 -17.37
C SER A 108 25.79 13.10 -18.71
N TYR A 109 25.44 12.42 -19.81
CA TYR A 109 25.76 12.87 -21.18
C TYR A 109 24.72 13.83 -21.77
N GLY A 110 23.67 14.21 -20.99
CA GLY A 110 22.66 15.18 -21.39
C GLY A 110 21.50 14.64 -22.24
N THR A 111 21.44 13.32 -22.47
CA THR A 111 20.33 12.66 -23.17
C THR A 111 19.37 12.03 -22.17
N THR A 112 18.08 12.02 -22.47
CA THR A 112 17.08 11.28 -21.68
C THR A 112 16.94 9.89 -22.26
N VAL A 113 16.97 8.89 -21.38
CA VAL A 113 16.78 7.48 -21.73
C VAL A 113 15.71 6.84 -20.85
N THR A 114 14.99 5.89 -21.40
CA THR A 114 14.05 5.07 -20.65
C THR A 114 14.75 3.78 -20.24
N ILE A 115 14.99 3.62 -18.94
CA ILE A 115 15.58 2.41 -18.37
C ILE A 115 14.45 1.40 -18.13
N THR A 116 14.56 0.25 -18.78
CA THR A 116 13.66 -0.89 -18.58
C THR A 116 14.38 -2.02 -17.88
N GLY A 117 13.64 -2.79 -17.08
CA GLY A 117 14.21 -3.87 -16.27
C GLY A 117 14.67 -3.41 -14.88
N GLY A 118 15.10 -4.37 -14.09
CA GLY A 118 15.35 -4.15 -12.67
C GLY A 118 14.09 -4.25 -11.82
N PHE A 119 14.24 -4.07 -10.52
CA PHE A 119 13.15 -4.23 -9.56
C PHE A 119 13.07 -3.07 -8.55
N TYR A 120 13.81 -1.99 -8.78
CA TYR A 120 13.81 -0.82 -7.91
C TYR A 120 12.48 -0.08 -7.97
N GLY A 121 12.02 0.38 -6.81
CA GLY A 121 10.83 1.21 -6.68
C GLY A 121 9.98 0.87 -5.48
N TRP A 122 8.93 1.64 -5.29
CA TRP A 122 7.89 1.41 -4.30
C TRP A 122 7.05 0.19 -4.68
N ARG A 123 6.80 -0.68 -3.71
CA ARG A 123 5.90 -1.82 -3.88
C ARG A 123 5.17 -2.10 -2.58
N ILE A 124 3.86 -1.89 -2.60
CA ILE A 124 2.98 -2.20 -1.47
C ILE A 124 2.94 -3.72 -1.23
N ASP A 125 3.03 -4.12 0.03
CA ASP A 125 2.73 -5.47 0.47
C ASP A 125 1.21 -5.62 0.61
N ASN A 126 0.57 -6.18 -0.39
CA ASN A 126 -0.88 -6.29 -0.40
C ASN A 126 -1.42 -7.08 0.80
N GLY A 127 -0.74 -8.15 1.22
CA GLY A 127 -1.16 -8.96 2.37
C GLY A 127 -0.93 -8.23 3.69
N GLY A 128 0.27 -7.72 3.88
CA GLY A 128 0.61 -6.93 5.07
C GLY A 128 -0.24 -5.68 5.23
N GLU A 129 -0.61 -5.04 4.12
CA GLU A 129 -1.48 -3.85 4.16
C GLU A 129 -2.93 -4.21 4.54
N VAL A 130 -3.47 -5.34 4.04
CA VAL A 130 -4.78 -5.83 4.49
C VAL A 130 -4.78 -6.09 5.99
N GLU A 131 -3.78 -6.79 6.51
CA GLU A 131 -3.64 -7.05 7.94
C GLU A 131 -3.56 -5.74 8.75
N GLN A 132 -2.84 -4.75 8.25
CA GLN A 132 -2.69 -3.46 8.91
C GLN A 132 -4.00 -2.65 8.89
N ILE A 133 -4.75 -2.62 7.78
CA ILE A 133 -6.08 -1.99 7.72
C ILE A 133 -6.99 -2.62 8.77
N LEU A 134 -7.07 -3.95 8.83
CA LEU A 134 -7.92 -4.66 9.80
C LEU A 134 -7.52 -4.32 11.24
N ALA A 135 -6.23 -4.16 11.51
CA ALA A 135 -5.74 -3.75 12.82
C ALA A 135 -6.13 -2.30 13.16
N ASP A 136 -5.99 -1.37 12.20
CA ASP A 136 -6.36 0.03 12.37
C ASP A 136 -7.86 0.20 12.61
N LEU A 137 -8.70 -0.49 11.82
CA LEU A 137 -10.15 -0.50 12.00
C LEU A 137 -10.54 -1.05 13.38
N LYS A 138 -9.89 -2.12 13.82
CA LYS A 138 -10.13 -2.70 15.16
C LYS A 138 -9.70 -1.76 16.28
N ALA A 139 -8.67 -0.95 16.07
CA ALA A 139 -8.22 0.05 17.04
C ALA A 139 -9.22 1.22 17.20
N GLY A 140 -10.09 1.46 16.21
CA GLY A 140 -11.15 2.47 16.25
C GLY A 140 -10.64 3.90 16.32
N LYS A 141 -9.50 4.22 15.68
CA LYS A 141 -8.87 5.55 15.73
C LYS A 141 -8.38 5.95 14.35
N ASP A 142 -8.49 7.23 14.07
CA ASP A 142 -7.89 7.80 12.87
C ASP A 142 -6.37 7.64 12.90
N VAL A 143 -5.82 7.35 11.71
CA VAL A 143 -4.39 7.18 11.52
C VAL A 143 -3.94 7.83 10.22
N GLU A 144 -2.75 8.46 10.26
CA GLU A 144 -2.04 8.93 9.07
C GLU A 144 -0.72 8.16 8.98
N ARG A 145 -0.49 7.48 7.88
CA ARG A 145 0.68 6.63 7.68
C ARG A 145 0.96 6.32 6.21
N GLU A 146 2.16 5.89 5.93
CA GLU A 146 2.45 5.19 4.68
C GLU A 146 1.81 3.79 4.68
N PRO A 147 1.55 3.19 3.50
CA PRO A 147 1.17 1.78 3.42
C PRO A 147 2.33 0.86 3.83
N VAL A 148 2.00 -0.39 4.12
CA VAL A 148 3.02 -1.43 4.33
C VAL A 148 3.67 -1.76 3.00
N TYR A 149 5.00 -1.65 2.93
CA TYR A 149 5.77 -1.88 1.71
C TYR A 149 6.56 -3.18 1.74
N LEU A 150 6.60 -3.90 0.62
CA LEU A 150 7.57 -4.95 0.33
C LEU A 150 8.93 -4.37 -0.05
N THR A 151 8.93 -3.29 -0.83
CA THR A 151 10.13 -2.55 -1.22
C THR A 151 9.85 -1.06 -1.19
N THR A 152 10.85 -0.30 -0.77
CA THR A 152 10.81 1.16 -0.72
C THR A 152 11.77 1.76 -1.74
N ALA A 153 11.58 3.04 -2.05
CA ALA A 153 12.46 3.82 -2.88
C ALA A 153 12.94 5.08 -2.16
N ASN A 154 13.76 5.89 -2.79
CA ASN A 154 14.35 7.07 -2.15
C ASN A 154 13.40 8.27 -2.11
N SER A 155 12.40 8.31 -2.97
CA SER A 155 11.53 9.48 -3.14
C SER A 155 10.15 9.09 -3.62
N HIS A 156 9.15 9.84 -3.19
CA HIS A 156 7.80 9.87 -3.79
C HIS A 156 7.64 11.00 -4.84
N GLY A 157 8.71 11.77 -5.10
CA GLY A 157 8.68 12.84 -6.10
C GLY A 157 8.71 12.35 -7.55
N GLU A 158 9.08 13.25 -8.48
CA GLU A 158 9.06 13.00 -9.93
C GLU A 158 9.80 11.71 -10.34
N HIS A 159 10.91 11.42 -9.63
CA HIS A 159 11.69 10.19 -9.84
C HIS A 159 11.85 9.45 -8.52
N ASP A 160 11.43 8.20 -8.46
CA ASP A 160 11.49 7.40 -7.25
C ASP A 160 12.92 7.09 -6.77
N TYR A 161 13.93 7.14 -7.66
CA TYR A 161 15.33 7.00 -7.29
C TYR A 161 15.91 8.26 -6.61
N GLY A 162 15.19 9.41 -6.66
CA GLY A 162 15.62 10.67 -6.04
C GLY A 162 16.94 11.21 -6.61
N ASP A 163 17.63 11.99 -5.79
CA ASP A 163 18.85 12.72 -6.20
C ASP A 163 20.16 12.03 -5.83
N SER A 164 20.09 10.81 -5.25
CA SER A 164 21.27 10.05 -4.84
C SER A 164 21.27 8.68 -5.49
N TYR A 165 22.08 8.52 -6.53
CA TYR A 165 22.13 7.28 -7.33
C TYR A 165 23.50 7.10 -8.00
N VAL A 166 23.73 5.90 -8.53
CA VAL A 166 24.86 5.59 -9.41
C VAL A 166 24.32 5.35 -10.81
N GLU A 167 24.74 6.17 -11.78
CA GLU A 167 24.55 5.94 -13.21
C GLU A 167 25.70 5.10 -13.74
N ILE A 168 25.40 3.97 -14.37
CA ILE A 168 26.39 3.06 -14.95
C ILE A 168 26.13 2.96 -16.47
N ASN A 169 27.04 3.51 -17.25
CA ASN A 169 26.98 3.41 -18.71
C ASN A 169 27.81 2.20 -19.19
N LEU A 170 27.12 1.11 -19.52
CA LEU A 170 27.78 -0.12 -19.95
C LEU A 170 28.44 0.00 -21.34
N THR A 171 27.95 0.90 -22.19
CA THR A 171 28.54 1.14 -23.52
C THR A 171 29.87 1.88 -23.43
N ASN A 172 29.91 2.90 -22.60
CA ASN A 172 31.11 3.74 -22.43
C ASN A 172 32.03 3.20 -21.32
N GLN A 173 31.59 2.16 -20.59
CA GLN A 173 32.32 1.61 -19.43
C GLN A 173 32.69 2.69 -18.41
N HIS A 174 31.72 3.59 -18.12
CA HIS A 174 31.90 4.75 -17.25
C HIS A 174 30.74 4.88 -16.28
N LEU A 175 31.02 5.21 -15.01
CA LEU A 175 30.02 5.42 -13.97
C LEU A 175 30.09 6.84 -13.41
N PHE A 176 28.94 7.31 -12.93
CA PHE A 176 28.77 8.57 -12.22
C PHE A 176 28.03 8.31 -10.90
N LEU A 177 28.56 8.76 -9.79
CA LEU A 177 27.90 8.72 -8.49
C LEU A 177 27.38 10.11 -8.14
N TYR A 178 26.07 10.21 -8.00
CA TYR A 178 25.41 11.40 -7.49
C TYR A 178 25.01 11.22 -6.04
N LYS A 179 25.17 12.29 -5.26
CA LYS A 179 24.65 12.42 -3.90
C LYS A 179 24.01 13.79 -3.75
N ASP A 180 22.74 13.80 -3.35
CA ASP A 180 21.95 15.02 -3.17
C ASP A 180 22.02 15.93 -4.42
N GLY A 181 21.87 15.35 -5.61
CA GLY A 181 21.92 16.02 -6.90
C GLY A 181 23.32 16.49 -7.37
N LYS A 182 24.37 16.18 -6.60
CA LYS A 182 25.76 16.59 -6.93
C LYS A 182 26.59 15.39 -7.36
N LEU A 183 27.32 15.55 -8.45
CA LEU A 183 28.33 14.57 -8.86
C LEU A 183 29.46 14.53 -7.83
N VAL A 184 29.69 13.36 -7.24
CA VAL A 184 30.69 13.12 -6.19
C VAL A 184 31.88 12.37 -6.73
N VAL A 185 31.62 11.36 -7.58
CA VAL A 185 32.64 10.48 -8.16
C VAL A 185 32.25 10.16 -9.59
N GLU A 186 33.22 10.13 -10.48
CA GLU A 186 33.14 9.49 -11.79
C GLU A 186 34.37 8.62 -12.02
N SER A 187 34.21 7.51 -12.72
CA SER A 187 35.32 6.58 -12.97
C SER A 187 35.01 5.67 -14.16
N ASP A 188 36.05 5.31 -14.87
CA ASP A 188 35.99 4.16 -15.77
C ASP A 188 35.88 2.87 -14.95
N PHE A 189 35.24 1.86 -15.53
CA PHE A 189 35.08 0.53 -14.95
C PHE A 189 35.10 -0.54 -16.04
N VAL A 190 35.09 -1.80 -15.64
CA VAL A 190 34.96 -2.95 -16.53
C VAL A 190 33.70 -3.73 -16.15
N SER A 191 32.75 -3.86 -17.07
CA SER A 191 31.56 -4.67 -16.87
C SER A 191 31.83 -6.18 -17.02
N GLY A 192 30.86 -6.99 -16.65
CA GLY A 192 30.93 -8.42 -16.83
C GLY A 192 31.11 -8.84 -18.29
N ASN A 193 31.72 -10.00 -18.50
CA ASN A 193 32.13 -10.50 -19.82
C ASN A 193 30.96 -11.21 -20.53
N LEU A 194 30.32 -10.53 -21.49
CA LEU A 194 29.24 -11.07 -22.33
C LEU A 194 29.60 -12.37 -23.03
N SER A 195 30.84 -12.53 -23.52
CA SER A 195 31.24 -13.72 -24.26
C SER A 195 31.35 -14.99 -23.40
N LYS A 196 31.39 -14.79 -22.07
CA LYS A 196 31.42 -15.88 -21.08
C LYS A 196 30.09 -16.07 -20.36
N GLY A 197 29.02 -15.34 -20.75
CA GLY A 197 27.72 -15.39 -20.08
C GLY A 197 27.73 -14.72 -18.70
N HIS A 198 28.65 -13.79 -18.47
CA HIS A 198 28.74 -13.00 -17.25
C HIS A 198 28.39 -11.53 -17.54
N ASP A 199 27.28 -11.31 -18.20
CA ASP A 199 26.82 -9.97 -18.55
C ASP A 199 26.29 -9.20 -17.32
N THR A 200 26.62 -7.91 -17.28
CA THR A 200 26.01 -7.02 -16.27
C THR A 200 24.60 -6.66 -16.73
N PRO A 201 23.57 -6.96 -15.91
CA PRO A 201 22.19 -6.70 -16.30
C PRO A 201 21.92 -5.19 -16.39
N THR A 202 21.07 -4.82 -17.36
CA THR A 202 20.53 -3.46 -17.48
C THR A 202 19.26 -3.30 -16.66
N GLY A 203 19.02 -2.12 -16.10
CA GLY A 203 17.83 -1.83 -15.31
C GLY A 203 18.09 -0.90 -14.13
N ALA A 204 17.04 -0.65 -13.36
CA ALA A 204 17.11 0.07 -12.10
C ALA A 204 17.11 -0.92 -10.93
N PHE A 205 18.13 -0.84 -10.07
CA PHE A 205 18.36 -1.76 -8.97
C PHE A 205 18.67 -1.00 -7.69
N GLY A 206 18.24 -1.52 -6.55
CA GLY A 206 18.69 -1.07 -5.24
C GLY A 206 19.92 -1.83 -4.79
N LEU A 207 20.79 -1.18 -4.02
CA LEU A 207 21.87 -1.90 -3.35
C LEU A 207 21.30 -2.80 -2.26
N THR A 208 21.70 -4.08 -2.27
CA THR A 208 21.26 -5.03 -1.25
C THR A 208 21.96 -4.76 0.09
N TYR A 209 23.29 -4.56 0.03
CA TYR A 209 24.11 -4.17 1.19
C TYR A 209 25.44 -3.57 0.72
N LYS A 210 26.23 -3.11 1.67
CA LYS A 210 27.61 -2.64 1.46
C LYS A 210 28.53 -3.29 2.48
N THR A 211 29.63 -3.84 2.03
CA THR A 211 30.65 -4.41 2.93
C THR A 211 32.06 -4.10 2.43
N MET A 212 33.01 -4.16 3.35
CA MET A 212 34.44 -3.99 3.05
C MET A 212 35.18 -5.32 3.28
N ASN A 213 36.30 -5.48 2.57
CA ASN A 213 37.19 -6.63 2.69
C ASN A 213 36.46 -7.96 2.46
N ALA A 214 35.63 -8.00 1.41
CA ALA A 214 34.91 -9.19 0.99
C ALA A 214 35.82 -10.08 0.13
N VAL A 215 35.45 -11.36 0.05
CA VAL A 215 36.08 -12.31 -0.88
C VAL A 215 34.99 -12.86 -1.80
N LEU A 216 35.10 -12.54 -3.08
CA LEU A 216 34.19 -13.06 -4.11
C LEU A 216 34.64 -14.47 -4.49
N ARG A 217 33.73 -15.43 -4.43
CA ARG A 217 33.98 -16.83 -4.70
C ARG A 217 33.09 -17.33 -5.84
N GLY A 218 33.70 -18.02 -6.77
CA GLY A 218 33.03 -18.75 -7.83
C GLY A 218 33.62 -20.18 -7.97
N PRO A 219 33.14 -20.96 -8.94
CA PRO A 219 33.61 -22.33 -9.12
C PRO A 219 35.14 -22.44 -9.28
N ASP A 220 35.75 -21.44 -9.93
CA ASP A 220 37.17 -21.48 -10.34
C ASP A 220 37.97 -20.24 -9.84
N TYR A 221 37.39 -19.43 -8.95
CA TYR A 221 38.08 -18.24 -8.45
C TYR A 221 37.78 -17.92 -6.99
N GLU A 222 38.71 -17.31 -6.35
CA GLU A 222 38.60 -16.64 -5.05
C GLU A 222 39.35 -15.31 -5.12
N THR A 223 38.59 -14.21 -5.14
CA THR A 223 39.14 -12.86 -5.37
C THR A 223 38.78 -11.95 -4.19
N PRO A 224 39.79 -11.47 -3.44
CA PRO A 224 39.58 -10.46 -2.40
C PRO A 224 39.26 -9.11 -3.06
N VAL A 225 38.24 -8.40 -2.53
CA VAL A 225 37.86 -7.05 -2.94
C VAL A 225 37.80 -6.12 -1.73
N THR A 226 38.17 -4.85 -1.93
CA THR A 226 38.12 -3.87 -0.84
C THR A 226 36.72 -3.49 -0.48
N TYR A 227 35.86 -3.34 -1.48
CA TYR A 227 34.42 -3.02 -1.33
C TYR A 227 33.58 -4.05 -2.10
N TRP A 228 32.42 -4.35 -1.58
CA TRP A 228 31.43 -5.16 -2.29
C TRP A 228 30.04 -4.57 -2.08
N MET A 229 29.37 -4.26 -3.18
CA MET A 229 28.06 -3.60 -3.22
C MET A 229 27.15 -4.31 -4.23
N PRO A 230 26.56 -5.47 -3.85
CA PRO A 230 25.67 -6.21 -4.73
C PRO A 230 24.35 -5.46 -4.96
N PHE A 231 23.84 -5.55 -6.20
CA PHE A 231 22.59 -4.93 -6.61
C PHE A 231 21.65 -5.90 -7.34
N ASN A 232 22.16 -7.03 -7.85
CA ASN A 232 21.32 -8.05 -8.50
C ASN A 232 21.94 -9.45 -8.31
N GLY A 233 21.51 -10.18 -7.27
CA GLY A 233 22.08 -11.48 -6.93
C GLY A 233 23.58 -11.36 -6.67
N ASP A 234 24.38 -12.10 -7.45
CA ASP A 234 25.84 -12.11 -7.36
C ASP A 234 26.51 -11.01 -8.22
N VAL A 235 25.74 -10.10 -8.79
CA VAL A 235 26.25 -8.95 -9.55
C VAL A 235 26.32 -7.72 -8.65
N GLY A 236 27.48 -7.08 -8.59
CA GLY A 236 27.69 -5.91 -7.75
C GLY A 236 28.90 -5.08 -8.17
N MET A 237 29.00 -3.88 -7.62
CA MET A 237 30.16 -3.00 -7.76
C MET A 237 31.23 -3.41 -6.74
N HIS A 238 32.49 -3.41 -7.17
CA HIS A 238 33.63 -3.74 -6.32
C HIS A 238 34.93 -3.07 -6.79
#